data_490b70f20c2c6b674829ec3105ce0612
#
_entry.id   490b70f20c2c6b674829ec3105ce0612
#
_cell.length_a   1.000
_cell.length_b   1.000
_cell.length_c   1.000
_cell.angle_alpha   90.00
_cell.angle_beta   90.00
_cell.angle_gamma   90.00
#
_symmetry.space_group_name_H-M   'P 1'
#
loop_
_entity.id
_entity.type
_entity.pdbx_description
1 polymer ?
#
loop_
_entity_poly.entity_id
_entity_poly.type
_entity_poly.pdbx_seq_one_letter_code
_entity_poly.pdbx_strand_id
1 'polypeptide(L)'
;KSFWAGHEDINSRSIGIEIANKGHPGGLPAFPKAQIDAVIELCRDCGQRWNIAPERVLAHSDVAPIRKVDPGENFPWDILSRQGVGHWVEPAPIRGGRFFQRGDHGQPVEALQSMLSIYGYGVEISGNYCEKTEGAVAAFQRHFRPALVDGIADFSTIDTLHRLIASLPKFSVA
;
A
#
# COMPACT_ATOMS: atom_id res chain seq x y z
N LYS A 1 -5.24 4.26 -15.77
CA LYS A 1 -3.91 3.67 -15.97
C LYS A 1 -3.42 3.17 -14.62
N SER A 2 -2.60 2.12 -14.60
CA SER A 2 -1.93 1.59 -13.42
C SER A 2 -0.45 1.96 -13.46
N PHE A 3 0.16 2.16 -12.28
CA PHE A 3 1.56 2.54 -12.15
C PHE A 3 2.14 1.96 -10.85
N TRP A 4 3.39 1.50 -10.90
CA TRP A 4 4.15 1.12 -9.73
C TRP A 4 5.66 1.16 -9.99
N ALA A 5 6.41 1.79 -9.09
CA ALA A 5 7.88 1.79 -9.08
C ALA A 5 8.51 2.09 -10.46
N GLY A 6 8.03 3.13 -11.15
CA GLY A 6 8.54 3.56 -12.46
C GLY A 6 7.92 2.83 -13.66
N HIS A 7 7.02 1.86 -13.44
CA HIS A 7 6.41 1.10 -14.52
C HIS A 7 4.94 1.47 -14.71
N GLU A 8 4.55 1.73 -15.95
CA GLU A 8 3.15 1.84 -16.38
C GLU A 8 2.64 0.48 -16.86
N ASP A 9 1.31 0.39 -17.05
CA ASP A 9 0.63 -0.81 -17.56
C ASP A 9 0.96 -2.06 -16.75
N ILE A 10 0.69 -1.98 -15.45
CA ILE A 10 0.96 -3.08 -14.51
C ILE A 10 0.20 -4.35 -14.90
N ASN A 11 -0.99 -4.24 -15.48
CA ASN A 11 -1.77 -5.42 -15.90
C ASN A 11 -1.02 -6.35 -16.86
N SER A 12 -0.24 -5.79 -17.78
CA SER A 12 0.55 -6.58 -18.73
C SER A 12 1.84 -7.15 -18.13
N ARG A 13 2.16 -6.80 -16.88
CA ARG A 13 3.44 -7.09 -16.20
C ARG A 13 3.25 -7.82 -14.87
N SER A 14 2.04 -8.27 -14.56
CA SER A 14 1.71 -8.86 -13.27
C SER A 14 0.81 -10.07 -13.41
N ILE A 15 0.72 -10.84 -12.34
CA ILE A 15 -0.29 -11.86 -12.13
C ILE A 15 -1.37 -11.22 -11.27
N GLY A 16 -2.62 -11.22 -11.76
CA GLY A 16 -3.79 -10.76 -10.99
C GLY A 16 -4.47 -11.94 -10.30
N ILE A 17 -4.78 -11.77 -9.01
CA ILE A 17 -5.55 -12.73 -8.23
C ILE A 17 -6.86 -12.09 -7.82
N GLU A 18 -7.97 -12.61 -8.33
CA GLU A 18 -9.32 -12.19 -7.96
C GLU A 18 -9.77 -12.95 -6.70
N ILE A 19 -9.98 -12.21 -5.60
CA ILE A 19 -10.38 -12.77 -4.31
C ILE A 19 -11.84 -12.41 -4.05
N ALA A 20 -12.74 -13.41 -4.03
CA ALA A 20 -14.16 -13.17 -3.85
C ALA A 20 -14.48 -12.56 -2.48
N ASN A 21 -14.97 -11.33 -2.49
CA ASN A 21 -15.44 -10.60 -1.31
C ASN A 21 -16.47 -9.55 -1.77
N LYS A 22 -17.44 -9.20 -0.92
CA LYS A 22 -18.46 -8.19 -1.26
C LYS A 22 -17.89 -6.76 -1.27
N GLY A 23 -16.70 -6.56 -0.71
CA GLY A 23 -16.03 -5.27 -0.64
C GLY A 23 -16.81 -4.20 0.10
N HIS A 24 -16.45 -2.92 -0.11
CA HIS A 24 -17.11 -1.78 0.52
C HIS A 24 -18.63 -1.74 0.27
N PRO A 25 -19.15 -1.98 -0.95
CA PRO A 25 -20.60 -2.01 -1.17
C PRO A 25 -21.34 -3.07 -0.34
N GLY A 26 -20.66 -4.14 0.05
CA GLY A 26 -21.22 -5.22 0.87
C GLY A 26 -20.88 -5.12 2.35
N GLY A 27 -20.46 -3.95 2.83
CA GLY A 27 -20.12 -3.71 4.24
C GLY A 27 -18.73 -4.22 4.64
N LEU A 28 -17.87 -4.44 3.66
CA LEU A 28 -16.47 -4.86 3.82
C LEU A 28 -16.31 -6.06 4.78
N PRO A 29 -16.93 -7.21 4.48
CA PRO A 29 -16.86 -8.37 5.37
C PRO A 29 -15.43 -8.91 5.48
N ALA A 30 -15.13 -9.53 6.61
CA ALA A 30 -13.85 -10.21 6.81
C ALA A 30 -13.66 -11.35 5.80
N PHE A 31 -12.42 -11.63 5.46
CA PHE A 31 -12.06 -12.74 4.59
C PHE A 31 -12.02 -14.05 5.39
N PRO A 32 -12.71 -15.12 4.96
CA PRO A 32 -12.63 -16.41 5.62
C PRO A 32 -11.21 -16.95 5.69
N LYS A 33 -10.84 -17.56 6.82
CA LYS A 33 -9.48 -18.11 7.01
C LYS A 33 -9.05 -19.06 5.88
N ALA A 34 -9.93 -19.98 5.45
CA ALA A 34 -9.62 -20.92 4.38
C ALA A 34 -9.32 -20.22 3.04
N GLN A 35 -9.97 -19.08 2.77
CA GLN A 35 -9.70 -18.26 1.58
C GLN A 35 -8.32 -17.61 1.68
N ILE A 36 -7.97 -17.06 2.85
CA ILE A 36 -6.65 -16.45 3.07
C ILE A 36 -5.54 -17.50 3.00
N ASP A 37 -5.75 -18.69 3.58
CA ASP A 37 -4.79 -19.79 3.48
C ASP A 37 -4.51 -20.16 2.00
N ALA A 38 -5.54 -20.28 1.18
CA ALA A 38 -5.41 -20.57 -0.24
C ALA A 38 -4.71 -19.42 -1.01
N VAL A 39 -4.99 -18.16 -0.67
CA VAL A 39 -4.29 -16.99 -1.25
C VAL A 39 -2.80 -17.02 -0.91
N ILE A 40 -2.45 -17.34 0.33
CA ILE A 40 -1.05 -17.44 0.77
C ILE A 40 -0.31 -18.52 -0.03
N GLU A 41 -0.89 -19.71 -0.18
CA GLU A 41 -0.30 -20.81 -0.96
C GLU A 41 -0.09 -20.40 -2.42
N LEU A 42 -1.10 -19.81 -3.05
CA LEU A 42 -1.02 -19.33 -4.43
C LEU A 42 0.03 -18.23 -4.60
N CYS A 43 0.08 -17.25 -3.71
CA CYS A 43 1.08 -16.19 -3.75
C CYS A 43 2.50 -16.73 -3.59
N ARG A 44 2.72 -17.72 -2.71
CA ARG A 44 4.02 -18.39 -2.54
C ARG A 44 4.46 -19.12 -3.82
N ASP A 45 3.53 -19.88 -4.42
CA ASP A 45 3.81 -20.59 -5.68
C ASP A 45 4.18 -19.59 -6.80
N CYS A 46 3.39 -18.54 -6.98
CA CYS A 46 3.69 -17.47 -7.94
C CYS A 46 5.03 -16.78 -7.63
N GLY A 47 5.27 -16.44 -6.36
CA GLY A 47 6.51 -15.80 -5.91
C GLY A 47 7.75 -16.62 -6.23
N GLN A 48 7.70 -17.95 -5.98
CA GLN A 48 8.79 -18.87 -6.27
C GLN A 48 9.02 -19.06 -7.78
N ARG A 49 7.95 -19.27 -8.55
CA ARG A 49 8.05 -19.50 -10.01
C ARG A 49 8.61 -18.30 -10.76
N TRP A 50 8.24 -17.08 -10.34
CA TRP A 50 8.52 -15.85 -11.08
C TRP A 50 9.52 -14.94 -10.37
N ASN A 51 10.09 -15.42 -9.25
CA ASN A 51 11.02 -14.65 -8.41
C ASN A 51 10.48 -13.26 -8.05
N ILE A 52 9.23 -13.22 -7.56
CA ILE A 52 8.55 -11.96 -7.20
C ILE A 52 9.03 -11.54 -5.81
N ALA A 53 9.64 -10.36 -5.73
CA ALA A 53 10.06 -9.78 -4.46
C ALA A 53 8.87 -9.41 -3.57
N PRO A 54 8.99 -9.51 -2.23
CA PRO A 54 7.88 -9.22 -1.30
C PRO A 54 7.23 -7.86 -1.52
N GLU A 55 7.99 -6.81 -1.80
CA GLU A 55 7.51 -5.46 -2.07
C GLU A 55 6.80 -5.31 -3.44
N ARG A 56 6.68 -6.41 -4.19
CA ARG A 56 5.92 -6.50 -5.45
C ARG A 56 4.59 -7.22 -5.29
N VAL A 57 4.22 -7.63 -4.09
CA VAL A 57 2.88 -8.15 -3.77
C VAL A 57 2.02 -6.96 -3.34
N LEU A 58 1.08 -6.56 -4.18
CA LEU A 58 0.42 -5.27 -4.14
C LEU A 58 -1.10 -5.39 -4.12
N ALA A 59 -1.76 -4.42 -3.53
CA ALA A 59 -3.20 -4.20 -3.68
C ALA A 59 -3.51 -3.56 -5.05
N HIS A 60 -4.72 -3.78 -5.57
CA HIS A 60 -5.19 -3.06 -6.74
C HIS A 60 -5.25 -1.54 -6.49
N SER A 61 -5.59 -1.15 -5.24
CA SER A 61 -5.56 0.25 -4.81
C SER A 61 -4.14 0.85 -4.82
N ASP A 62 -3.07 0.08 -4.60
CA ASP A 62 -1.70 0.61 -4.65
C ASP A 62 -1.32 1.08 -6.05
N VAL A 63 -1.67 0.30 -7.07
CA VAL A 63 -1.31 0.59 -8.47
C VAL A 63 -2.29 1.51 -9.19
N ALA A 64 -3.46 1.76 -8.60
CA ALA A 64 -4.51 2.62 -9.14
C ALA A 64 -5.29 3.39 -8.05
N PRO A 65 -4.61 4.20 -7.21
CA PRO A 65 -5.14 4.69 -5.93
C PRO A 65 -6.41 5.55 -6.02
N ILE A 66 -6.62 6.29 -7.13
CA ILE A 66 -7.82 7.12 -7.29
C ILE A 66 -9.03 6.30 -7.76
N ARG A 67 -8.79 5.19 -8.44
CA ARG A 67 -9.82 4.43 -9.15
C ARG A 67 -10.23 3.16 -8.43
N LYS A 68 -9.38 2.62 -7.56
CA LYS A 68 -9.54 1.32 -6.92
C LYS A 68 -9.39 1.42 -5.41
N VAL A 69 -10.18 0.60 -4.71
CA VAL A 69 -10.15 0.49 -3.25
C VAL A 69 -9.94 -0.95 -2.77
N ASP A 70 -10.03 -1.90 -3.69
CA ASP A 70 -9.86 -3.32 -3.38
C ASP A 70 -8.38 -3.68 -3.12
N PRO A 71 -8.12 -4.70 -2.28
CA PRO A 71 -9.05 -5.56 -1.56
C PRO A 71 -9.72 -4.93 -0.33
N GLY A 72 -9.40 -3.70 0.02
CA GLY A 72 -9.94 -2.98 1.17
C GLY A 72 -9.12 -3.18 2.45
N GLU A 73 -9.44 -2.39 3.48
CA GLU A 73 -8.71 -2.33 4.74
C GLU A 73 -8.87 -3.58 5.62
N ASN A 74 -9.89 -4.41 5.36
CA ASN A 74 -10.07 -5.69 6.07
C ASN A 74 -9.27 -6.85 5.47
N PHE A 75 -8.50 -6.61 4.40
CA PHE A 75 -7.61 -7.65 3.88
C PHE A 75 -6.39 -7.81 4.79
N PRO A 76 -6.10 -9.04 5.28
CA PRO A 76 -5.15 -9.26 6.37
C PRO A 76 -3.71 -9.32 5.89
N TRP A 77 -3.14 -8.20 5.43
CA TRP A 77 -1.77 -8.10 4.94
C TRP A 77 -0.72 -8.55 5.95
N ASP A 78 -0.95 -8.29 7.23
CA ASP A 78 -0.10 -8.72 8.34
C ASP A 78 -0.01 -10.24 8.44
N ILE A 79 -1.12 -10.96 8.22
CA ILE A 79 -1.17 -12.43 8.21
C ILE A 79 -0.38 -12.97 7.02
N LEU A 80 -0.56 -12.40 5.83
CA LEU A 80 0.19 -12.78 4.64
C LEU A 80 1.70 -12.60 4.86
N SER A 81 2.10 -11.46 5.39
CA SER A 81 3.51 -11.14 5.64
C SER A 81 4.17 -12.09 6.63
N ARG A 82 3.50 -12.44 7.74
CA ARG A 82 3.98 -13.47 8.70
C ARG A 82 4.19 -14.83 8.04
N GLN A 83 3.55 -15.07 6.90
CA GLN A 83 3.67 -16.29 6.10
C GLN A 83 4.63 -16.12 4.91
N GLY A 84 5.42 -15.03 4.88
CA GLY A 84 6.40 -14.75 3.85
C GLY A 84 5.83 -14.23 2.53
N VAL A 85 4.60 -13.70 2.53
CA VAL A 85 3.95 -13.12 1.36
C VAL A 85 3.74 -11.62 1.58
N GLY A 86 4.31 -10.81 0.71
CA GLY A 86 4.23 -9.36 0.79
C GLY A 86 5.23 -8.72 1.75
N HIS A 87 5.32 -7.42 1.67
CA HIS A 87 6.17 -6.57 2.49
C HIS A 87 5.31 -5.86 3.52
N TRP A 88 5.69 -5.92 4.78
CA TRP A 88 4.92 -5.36 5.89
C TRP A 88 5.82 -4.93 7.04
N VAL A 89 5.43 -3.89 7.75
CA VAL A 89 5.95 -3.51 9.05
C VAL A 89 4.78 -3.23 9.99
N GLU A 90 4.96 -3.42 11.29
CA GLU A 90 3.94 -3.04 12.28
C GLU A 90 3.66 -1.54 12.18
N PRO A 91 2.39 -1.11 11.96
CA PRO A 91 2.06 0.29 11.84
C PRO A 91 2.42 1.08 13.10
N ALA A 92 2.91 2.30 12.91
CA ALA A 92 3.11 3.19 14.04
C ALA A 92 1.75 3.54 14.69
N PRO A 93 1.70 3.70 16.02
CA PRO A 93 0.47 4.05 16.71
C PRO A 93 -0.14 5.37 16.20
N ILE A 94 -1.46 5.39 16.01
CA ILE A 94 -2.19 6.62 15.66
C ILE A 94 -2.16 7.55 16.87
N ARG A 95 -1.62 8.74 16.67
CA ARG A 95 -1.49 9.78 17.69
C ARG A 95 -1.86 11.12 17.10
N GLY A 96 -2.36 12.04 17.89
CA GLY A 96 -2.50 13.44 17.51
C GLY A 96 -1.13 14.07 17.21
N GLY A 97 -1.12 15.17 16.48
CA GLY A 97 0.10 15.89 16.12
C GLY A 97 0.00 16.55 14.76
N ARG A 98 1.15 16.80 14.15
CA ARG A 98 1.23 17.41 12.83
C ARG A 98 0.78 16.40 11.76
N PHE A 99 0.00 16.86 10.79
CA PHE A 99 -0.48 16.09 9.65
C PHE A 99 -0.45 16.95 8.38
N PHE A 100 -0.59 16.29 7.22
CA PHE A 100 -0.78 16.95 5.93
C PHE A 100 -2.03 16.41 5.26
N GLN A 101 -2.79 17.30 4.65
CA GLN A 101 -4.05 16.97 4.00
C GLN A 101 -4.23 17.78 2.71
N ARG A 102 -5.30 17.52 1.97
CA ARG A 102 -5.63 18.22 0.74
C ARG A 102 -5.64 19.73 0.96
N GLY A 103 -4.91 20.45 0.10
CA GLY A 103 -4.72 21.91 0.16
C GLY A 103 -3.42 22.35 0.82
N ASP A 104 -2.76 21.49 1.58
CA ASP A 104 -1.43 21.80 2.13
C ASP A 104 -0.38 21.82 1.02
N HIS A 105 0.68 22.61 1.23
CA HIS A 105 1.75 22.76 0.26
C HIS A 105 3.12 23.03 0.91
N GLY A 106 4.16 22.94 0.10
CA GLY A 106 5.54 23.25 0.46
C GLY A 106 6.43 22.03 0.66
N GLN A 107 7.65 22.29 1.09
CA GLN A 107 8.71 21.30 1.20
C GLN A 107 8.34 20.02 2.01
N PRO A 108 7.58 20.10 3.11
CA PRO A 108 7.17 18.88 3.82
C PRO A 108 6.24 17.97 2.99
N VAL A 109 5.41 18.55 2.12
CA VAL A 109 4.55 17.79 1.18
C VAL A 109 5.41 17.16 0.08
N GLU A 110 6.42 17.87 -0.43
CA GLU A 110 7.41 17.29 -1.38
C GLU A 110 8.14 16.08 -0.77
N ALA A 111 8.54 16.18 0.50
CA ALA A 111 9.19 15.08 1.20
C ALA A 111 8.28 13.87 1.32
N LEU A 112 7.00 14.04 1.67
CA LEU A 112 6.01 12.97 1.71
C LEU A 112 5.82 12.32 0.32
N GLN A 113 5.64 13.14 -0.72
CA GLN A 113 5.48 12.67 -2.11
C GLN A 113 6.72 11.90 -2.56
N SER A 114 7.92 12.37 -2.19
CA SER A 114 9.17 11.66 -2.47
C SER A 114 9.23 10.30 -1.78
N MET A 115 8.81 10.20 -0.53
CA MET A 115 8.75 8.92 0.20
C MET A 115 7.76 7.96 -0.46
N LEU A 116 6.56 8.40 -0.82
CA LEU A 116 5.56 7.60 -1.54
C LEU A 116 6.12 7.10 -2.88
N SER A 117 6.78 7.96 -3.64
CA SER A 117 7.42 7.63 -4.91
C SER A 117 8.57 6.63 -4.74
N ILE A 118 9.41 6.79 -3.73
CA ILE A 118 10.52 5.87 -3.41
C ILE A 118 9.99 4.47 -3.10
N TYR A 119 8.86 4.38 -2.39
CA TYR A 119 8.22 3.10 -2.09
C TYR A 119 7.62 2.46 -3.34
N GLY A 120 7.06 3.25 -4.26
CA GLY A 120 6.53 2.77 -5.54
C GLY A 120 5.29 3.48 -6.07
N TYR A 121 4.60 4.28 -5.25
CA TYR A 121 3.38 4.97 -5.66
C TYR A 121 3.61 5.99 -6.78
N GLY A 122 2.68 6.04 -7.72
CA GLY A 122 2.70 6.98 -8.84
C GLY A 122 2.22 8.37 -8.45
N VAL A 123 3.03 9.11 -7.69
CA VAL A 123 2.74 10.49 -7.29
C VAL A 123 3.73 11.48 -7.93
N GLU A 124 3.23 12.66 -8.26
CA GLU A 124 4.05 13.78 -8.70
C GLU A 124 4.63 14.52 -7.47
N ILE A 125 5.93 14.79 -7.49
CA ILE A 125 6.61 15.55 -6.45
C ILE A 125 6.48 17.03 -6.76
N SER A 126 5.30 17.59 -6.46
CA SER A 126 4.94 18.97 -6.79
C SER A 126 4.91 19.91 -5.60
N GLY A 127 5.04 19.37 -4.39
CA GLY A 127 4.84 20.12 -3.16
C GLY A 127 3.39 20.53 -2.87
N ASN A 128 2.42 20.07 -3.68
CA ASN A 128 1.01 20.36 -3.46
C ASN A 128 0.26 19.07 -3.08
N TYR A 129 -0.39 19.06 -1.93
CA TYR A 129 -1.22 17.94 -1.51
C TYR A 129 -2.55 17.96 -2.26
N CYS A 130 -2.54 17.42 -3.46
CA CYS A 130 -3.70 17.35 -4.35
C CYS A 130 -4.44 16.02 -4.20
N GLU A 131 -5.53 15.83 -4.94
CA GLU A 131 -6.33 14.61 -4.98
C GLU A 131 -5.49 13.35 -5.26
N LYS A 132 -4.47 13.45 -6.10
CA LYS A 132 -3.58 12.31 -6.40
C LYS A 132 -2.74 11.92 -5.19
N THR A 133 -2.23 12.90 -4.45
CA THR A 133 -1.48 12.66 -3.21
C THR A 133 -2.39 12.05 -2.13
N GLU A 134 -3.59 12.62 -1.94
CA GLU A 134 -4.59 12.09 -1.01
C GLU A 134 -4.97 10.64 -1.35
N GLY A 135 -5.24 10.35 -2.63
CA GLY A 135 -5.54 9.00 -3.09
C GLY A 135 -4.42 8.01 -2.82
N ALA A 136 -3.16 8.40 -3.06
CA ALA A 136 -2.00 7.55 -2.78
C ALA A 136 -1.82 7.32 -1.27
N VAL A 137 -2.03 8.35 -0.43
CA VAL A 137 -2.01 8.21 1.03
C VAL A 137 -3.12 7.27 1.50
N ALA A 138 -4.34 7.42 0.98
CA ALA A 138 -5.46 6.53 1.33
C ALA A 138 -5.20 5.08 0.90
N ALA A 139 -4.61 4.84 -0.27
CA ALA A 139 -4.21 3.51 -0.72
C ALA A 139 -3.14 2.90 0.19
N PHE A 140 -2.11 3.69 0.52
CA PHE A 140 -1.09 3.32 1.49
C PHE A 140 -1.69 2.93 2.84
N GLN A 141 -2.61 3.73 3.36
CA GLN A 141 -3.29 3.45 4.63
C GLN A 141 -4.07 2.12 4.57
N ARG A 142 -4.84 1.86 3.50
CA ARG A 142 -5.57 0.59 3.33
C ARG A 142 -4.66 -0.62 3.40
N HIS A 143 -3.48 -0.52 2.85
CA HIS A 143 -2.53 -1.63 2.82
C HIS A 143 -1.73 -1.72 4.14
N PHE A 144 -1.13 -0.63 4.60
CA PHE A 144 -0.08 -0.65 5.62
C PHE A 144 -0.49 -0.08 6.98
N ARG A 145 -1.64 0.60 7.06
CA ARG A 145 -2.15 1.18 8.31
C ARG A 145 -3.69 1.21 8.31
N PRO A 146 -4.35 0.05 8.22
CA PRO A 146 -5.79 -0.05 7.95
C PRO A 146 -6.70 0.43 9.08
N ALA A 147 -6.18 0.69 10.26
CA ALA A 147 -6.98 1.15 11.41
C ALA A 147 -7.67 2.52 11.21
N LEU A 148 -7.17 3.34 10.28
CA LEU A 148 -7.78 4.62 9.89
C LEU A 148 -7.39 4.95 8.44
N VAL A 149 -8.37 4.98 7.55
CA VAL A 149 -8.19 5.29 6.12
C VAL A 149 -8.95 6.56 5.80
N ASP A 150 -8.25 7.69 5.82
CA ASP A 150 -8.83 9.03 5.64
C ASP A 150 -8.10 9.89 4.60
N GLY A 151 -6.99 9.40 4.07
CA GLY A 151 -6.16 10.15 3.13
C GLY A 151 -5.40 11.32 3.77
N ILE A 152 -5.35 11.39 5.10
CA ILE A 152 -4.59 12.39 5.85
C ILE A 152 -3.25 11.77 6.25
N ALA A 153 -2.15 12.39 5.85
CA ALA A 153 -0.82 11.94 6.22
C ALA A 153 -0.47 12.40 7.65
N ASP A 154 -0.97 11.67 8.63
CA ASP A 154 -0.65 11.86 10.04
C ASP A 154 0.72 11.28 10.41
N PHE A 155 1.14 11.46 11.67
CA PHE A 155 2.40 10.91 12.18
C PHE A 155 2.49 9.39 11.97
N SER A 156 1.41 8.66 12.23
CA SER A 156 1.35 7.20 12.08
C SER A 156 1.59 6.78 10.63
N THR A 157 0.95 7.45 9.68
CA THR A 157 1.11 7.21 8.24
C THR A 157 2.57 7.47 7.79
N ILE A 158 3.13 8.62 8.18
CA ILE A 158 4.49 9.02 7.78
C ILE A 158 5.55 8.10 8.39
N ASP A 159 5.45 7.78 9.68
CA ASP A 159 6.40 6.91 10.36
C ASP A 159 6.32 5.46 9.85
N THR A 160 5.12 4.95 9.57
CA THR A 160 4.94 3.63 8.94
C THR A 160 5.59 3.58 7.56
N LEU A 161 5.39 4.60 6.73
CA LEU A 161 6.01 4.70 5.40
C LEU A 161 7.54 4.78 5.50
N HIS A 162 8.07 5.54 6.45
CA HIS A 162 9.50 5.63 6.69
C HIS A 162 10.10 4.26 7.07
N ARG A 163 9.46 3.52 7.98
CA ARG A 163 9.90 2.16 8.39
C ARG A 163 9.86 1.18 7.22
N LEU A 164 8.81 1.22 6.39
CA LEU A 164 8.71 0.39 5.19
C LEU A 164 9.86 0.67 4.22
N ILE A 165 10.17 1.95 3.96
CA ILE A 165 11.29 2.33 3.10
C ILE A 165 12.61 1.83 3.68
N ALA A 166 12.84 2.03 4.98
CA ALA A 166 14.07 1.60 5.65
C ALA A 166 14.29 0.09 5.61
N SER A 167 13.21 -0.70 5.56
CA SER A 167 13.27 -2.17 5.48
C SER A 167 13.38 -2.73 4.06
N LEU A 168 13.34 -1.89 3.02
CA LEU A 168 13.58 -2.35 1.65
C LEU A 168 15.04 -2.81 1.47
N PRO A 169 15.30 -3.90 0.72
CA PRO A 169 16.66 -4.46 0.55
C PRO A 169 17.70 -3.44 0.09
N LYS A 170 17.33 -2.49 -0.74
CA LYS A 170 18.22 -1.44 -1.25
C LYS A 170 18.63 -0.39 -0.21
N PHE A 171 17.96 -0.36 0.94
CA PHE A 171 18.25 0.58 2.05
C PHE A 171 18.63 -0.14 3.34
N SER A 172 18.48 -1.48 3.41
CA SER A 172 18.92 -2.26 4.55
C SER A 172 20.45 -2.25 4.59
N VAL A 173 21.02 -1.67 5.65
CA VAL A 173 22.47 -1.76 5.92
C VAL A 173 22.74 -3.19 6.37
N ALA A 174 23.64 -3.89 5.68
CA ALA A 174 24.09 -5.22 6.06
C ALA A 174 24.82 -5.22 7.39
#